data_9cb5ef53ab7a9c81826f616de1697580
#
_entry.id   9cb5ef53ab7a9c81826f616de1697580
#
_cell.length_a   1.000
_cell.length_b   1.000
_cell.length_c   1.000
_cell.angle_alpha   90.00
_cell.angle_beta   90.00
_cell.angle_gamma   90.00
#
_symmetry.space_group_name_H-M   'P 1'
#
loop_
_entity.id
_entity.type
_entity.pdbx_description
1 polymer ?
#
loop_
_entity_poly.entity_id
_entity_poly.type
_entity_poly.pdbx_seq_one_letter_code
_entity_poly.pdbx_strand_id
1 'polypeptide(L)'
;MQGYNCIMVYSKDQKSLLFCKRLWDPYEGLYNLVGGKVEPGEDGFEAAYRELEEETGIGRDAIELSHMMDFTYYNQDCTVEVYVGTLHREVDLIPEKHPLCWIPVEGTDFFDIQTFAGEGNIGHMVQQVEIYGRG
;
A
#
# COMPACT_ATOMS: atom_id res chain seq x y z
N MET A 1 3.29 -15.09 14.59
CA MET A 1 3.59 -14.55 13.25
C MET A 1 3.22 -13.07 13.23
N GLN A 2 4.16 -12.20 12.87
CA GLN A 2 3.90 -10.77 12.82
C GLN A 2 2.98 -10.41 11.66
N GLY A 3 1.97 -9.62 11.93
CA GLY A 3 1.08 -9.09 10.89
C GLY A 3 1.53 -7.71 10.40
N TYR A 4 1.48 -7.52 9.09
CA TYR A 4 1.70 -6.24 8.42
C TYR A 4 0.55 -5.96 7.48
N ASN A 5 0.42 -4.72 7.05
CA ASN A 5 -0.51 -4.36 5.98
C ASN A 5 0.19 -3.59 4.87
N CYS A 6 -0.36 -3.69 3.67
CA CYS A 6 -0.04 -2.87 2.52
C CYS A 6 -1.33 -2.24 2.02
N ILE A 7 -1.30 -0.96 1.70
CA ILE A 7 -2.51 -0.24 1.32
C ILE A 7 -2.33 0.34 -0.08
N MET A 8 -3.20 -0.08 -1.01
CA MET A 8 -3.23 0.41 -2.38
C MET A 8 -4.20 1.57 -2.44
N VAL A 9 -3.66 2.79 -2.49
CA VAL A 9 -4.46 4.01 -2.55
C VAL A 9 -4.44 4.54 -3.97
N TYR A 10 -5.58 4.45 -4.66
CA TYR A 10 -5.72 5.03 -5.98
C TYR A 10 -6.16 6.48 -5.87
N SER A 11 -5.62 7.33 -6.74
CA SER A 11 -6.02 8.74 -6.83
C SER A 11 -7.50 8.85 -7.18
N LYS A 12 -8.09 10.03 -6.94
CA LYS A 12 -9.51 10.27 -7.21
C LYS A 12 -9.89 9.95 -8.65
N ASP A 13 -9.02 10.26 -9.61
CA ASP A 13 -9.24 9.96 -11.04
C ASP A 13 -8.89 8.51 -11.40
N GLN A 14 -8.40 7.72 -10.44
CA GLN A 14 -8.00 6.32 -10.60
C GLN A 14 -6.82 6.09 -11.55
N LYS A 15 -6.10 7.14 -11.92
CA LYS A 15 -4.99 7.05 -12.87
C LYS A 15 -3.64 6.79 -12.21
N SER A 16 -3.53 7.02 -10.90
CA SER A 16 -2.27 6.87 -10.18
C SER A 16 -2.44 6.09 -8.89
N LEU A 17 -1.37 5.45 -8.46
CA LEU A 17 -1.28 4.66 -7.24
C LEU A 17 -0.23 5.27 -6.33
N LEU A 18 -0.53 5.34 -5.03
CA LEU A 18 0.34 5.96 -4.04
C LEU A 18 1.48 5.04 -3.62
N PHE A 19 2.69 5.58 -3.61
CA PHE A 19 3.90 4.87 -3.16
C PHE A 19 4.72 5.71 -2.21
N CYS A 20 5.50 5.03 -1.36
CA CYS A 20 6.59 5.66 -0.65
C CYS A 20 7.92 5.21 -1.26
N LYS A 21 8.93 6.07 -1.25
CA LYS A 21 10.29 5.70 -1.65
C LYS A 21 11.07 5.39 -0.39
N ARG A 22 11.56 4.15 -0.27
CA ARG A 22 12.29 3.71 0.92
C ARG A 22 13.62 4.47 1.04
N LEU A 23 13.86 5.08 2.19
CA LEU A 23 15.11 5.81 2.47
C LEU A 23 16.19 4.93 3.12
N TRP A 24 15.81 3.77 3.66
CA TRP A 24 16.74 2.81 4.28
C TRP A 24 16.23 1.39 4.09
N ASP A 25 17.10 0.42 4.39
CA ASP A 25 16.77 -1.00 4.26
C ASP A 25 15.66 -1.43 5.24
N PRO A 26 14.85 -2.42 4.88
CA PRO A 26 14.91 -3.18 3.62
C PRO A 26 14.38 -2.37 2.44
N TYR A 27 14.86 -2.70 1.25
CA TYR A 27 14.45 -2.10 -0.03
C TYR A 27 14.83 -0.62 -0.21
N GLU A 28 15.96 -0.19 0.38
CA GLU A 28 16.42 1.19 0.22
C GLU A 28 16.45 1.60 -1.27
N GLY A 29 15.87 2.76 -1.57
CA GLY A 29 15.80 3.32 -2.93
C GLY A 29 14.68 2.76 -3.80
N LEU A 30 13.94 1.75 -3.34
CA LEU A 30 12.82 1.20 -4.09
C LEU A 30 11.50 1.81 -3.63
N TYR A 31 10.51 1.77 -4.51
CA TYR A 31 9.15 2.20 -4.18
C TYR A 31 8.38 1.04 -3.54
N ASN A 32 7.61 1.35 -2.50
CA ASN A 32 6.77 0.38 -1.82
C ASN A 32 5.39 0.98 -1.55
N LEU A 33 4.41 0.12 -1.36
CA LEU A 33 3.10 0.56 -0.91
C LEU A 33 3.20 1.06 0.53
N VAL A 34 2.32 1.98 0.91
CA VAL A 34 2.23 2.45 2.28
C VAL A 34 1.60 1.38 3.17
N GLY A 35 1.85 1.46 4.47
CA GLY A 35 1.35 0.48 5.44
C GLY A 35 2.34 0.28 6.56
N GLY A 36 2.08 -0.65 7.44
CA GLY A 36 2.93 -0.91 8.58
C GLY A 36 2.53 -2.15 9.36
N LYS A 37 2.80 -2.15 10.65
CA LYS A 37 2.53 -3.29 11.53
C LYS A 37 1.10 -3.30 12.03
N VAL A 38 0.50 -4.49 12.08
CA VAL A 38 -0.75 -4.72 12.81
C VAL A 38 -0.36 -5.03 14.25
N GLU A 39 -0.85 -4.23 15.19
CA GLU A 39 -0.53 -4.41 16.61
C GLU A 39 -1.30 -5.63 17.17
N PRO A 40 -0.75 -6.30 18.21
CA PRO A 40 -1.42 -7.45 18.81
C PRO A 40 -2.83 -7.08 19.28
N GLY A 41 -3.82 -7.87 18.87
CA GLY A 41 -5.23 -7.64 19.23
C GLY A 41 -5.93 -6.56 18.43
N GLU A 42 -5.23 -5.88 17.52
CA GLU A 42 -5.83 -4.85 16.68
C GLU A 42 -6.59 -5.47 15.51
N ASP A 43 -7.79 -4.95 15.21
CA ASP A 43 -8.52 -5.33 14.01
C ASP A 43 -7.77 -4.90 12.76
N GLY A 44 -7.74 -5.75 11.73
CA GLY A 44 -6.97 -5.48 10.50
C GLY A 44 -7.40 -4.20 9.78
N PHE A 45 -8.72 -3.95 9.66
CA PHE A 45 -9.20 -2.70 9.04
C PHE A 45 -8.80 -1.48 9.87
N GLU A 46 -8.92 -1.55 11.18
CA GLU A 46 -8.51 -0.45 12.05
C GLU A 46 -7.03 -0.16 11.93
N ALA A 47 -6.20 -1.20 11.87
CA ALA A 47 -4.76 -1.07 11.66
C ALA A 47 -4.46 -0.41 10.31
N ALA A 48 -5.16 -0.80 9.25
CA ALA A 48 -4.95 -0.25 7.91
C ALA A 48 -5.26 1.25 7.88
N TYR A 49 -6.41 1.67 8.42
CA TYR A 49 -6.77 3.09 8.49
C TYR A 49 -5.79 3.88 9.36
N ARG A 50 -5.38 3.32 10.49
CA ARG A 50 -4.41 3.96 11.40
C ARG A 50 -3.06 4.19 10.72
N GLU A 51 -2.51 3.14 10.09
CA GLU A 51 -1.22 3.23 9.40
C GLU A 51 -1.28 4.18 8.21
N LEU A 52 -2.38 4.18 7.48
CA LEU A 52 -2.55 5.10 6.35
C LEU A 52 -2.50 6.55 6.83
N GLU A 53 -3.22 6.87 7.90
CA GLU A 53 -3.22 8.22 8.44
C GLU A 53 -1.86 8.62 9.00
N GLU A 54 -1.20 7.71 9.73
CA GLU A 54 0.13 7.97 10.29
C GLU A 54 1.16 8.24 9.21
N GLU A 55 1.17 7.43 8.14
CA GLU A 55 2.20 7.52 7.10
C GLU A 55 1.94 8.60 6.06
N THR A 56 0.69 8.94 5.79
CA THR A 56 0.33 9.79 4.65
C THR A 56 -0.52 10.98 4.98
N GLY A 57 -1.13 11.01 6.16
CA GLY A 57 -2.11 12.03 6.52
C GLY A 57 -3.51 11.80 5.95
N ILE A 58 -3.72 10.71 5.20
CA ILE A 58 -5.03 10.41 4.62
C ILE A 58 -5.93 9.84 5.70
N GLY A 59 -6.99 10.57 6.02
CA GLY A 59 -7.96 10.16 7.04
C GLY A 59 -9.05 9.25 6.48
N ARG A 60 -9.74 8.60 7.40
CA ARG A 60 -10.82 7.65 7.10
C ARG A 60 -11.96 8.28 6.29
N ASP A 61 -12.16 9.59 6.42
CA ASP A 61 -13.19 10.34 5.70
C ASP A 61 -12.90 10.49 4.20
N ALA A 62 -11.67 10.26 3.78
CA ALA A 62 -11.24 10.46 2.40
C ALA A 62 -11.27 9.20 1.55
N ILE A 63 -11.36 8.03 2.17
CA ILE A 63 -11.23 6.75 1.47
C ILE A 63 -11.96 5.64 2.22
N GLU A 64 -12.54 4.70 1.46
CA GLU A 64 -13.08 3.47 2.01
C GLU A 64 -12.21 2.32 1.54
N LEU A 65 -11.68 1.53 2.48
CA LEU A 65 -10.78 0.43 2.18
C LEU A 65 -11.53 -0.89 2.12
N SER A 66 -11.13 -1.74 1.18
CA SER A 66 -11.58 -3.12 1.08
C SER A 66 -10.39 -4.05 1.27
N HIS A 67 -10.58 -5.16 1.99
CA HIS A 67 -9.56 -6.18 2.16
C HIS A 67 -9.52 -7.04 0.90
N MET A 68 -8.38 -7.06 0.21
CA MET A 68 -8.29 -7.67 -1.11
C MET A 68 -7.66 -9.06 -1.08
N MET A 69 -6.52 -9.22 -0.39
CA MET A 69 -5.80 -10.49 -0.33
C MET A 69 -4.81 -10.48 0.82
N ASP A 70 -4.22 -11.65 1.08
CA ASP A 70 -3.18 -11.82 2.07
C ASP A 70 -2.00 -12.58 1.48
N PHE A 71 -0.81 -12.26 1.96
CA PHE A 71 0.40 -13.04 1.68
C PHE A 71 0.95 -13.58 3.00
N THR A 72 1.42 -14.82 2.98
CA THR A 72 2.09 -15.42 4.12
C THR A 72 3.53 -15.75 3.73
N TYR A 73 4.48 -15.23 4.51
CA TYR A 73 5.90 -15.44 4.30
C TYR A 73 6.42 -16.32 5.45
N TYR A 74 6.48 -17.63 5.21
CA TYR A 74 6.83 -18.59 6.26
C TYR A 74 8.26 -18.43 6.74
N ASN A 75 9.20 -18.13 5.84
CA ASN A 75 10.60 -17.93 6.20
C ASN A 75 10.83 -16.71 7.09
N GLN A 76 10.04 -15.64 6.89
CA GLN A 76 10.12 -14.42 7.69
C GLN A 76 9.13 -14.41 8.85
N ASP A 77 8.32 -15.46 8.97
CA ASP A 77 7.30 -15.61 10.02
C ASP A 77 6.38 -14.38 10.09
N CYS A 78 5.83 -13.99 8.94
CA CYS A 78 4.92 -12.86 8.89
C CYS A 78 3.81 -13.04 7.86
N THR A 79 2.73 -12.27 8.05
CA THR A 79 1.63 -12.16 7.09
C THR A 79 1.48 -10.70 6.67
N VAL A 80 1.03 -10.49 5.43
CA VAL A 80 0.75 -9.15 4.92
C VAL A 80 -0.67 -9.13 4.40
N GLU A 81 -1.50 -8.30 5.01
CA GLU A 81 -2.88 -8.04 4.54
C GLU A 81 -2.83 -6.90 3.55
N VAL A 82 -3.51 -7.05 2.41
CA VAL A 82 -3.54 -6.04 1.36
C VAL A 82 -4.93 -5.43 1.28
N TYR A 83 -4.98 -4.10 1.41
CA TYR A 83 -6.20 -3.30 1.33
C TYR A 83 -6.15 -2.40 0.12
N VAL A 84 -7.31 -2.07 -0.44
CA VAL A 84 -7.42 -1.23 -1.62
C VAL A 84 -8.57 -0.25 -1.48
N GLY A 85 -8.39 0.96 -2.00
CA GLY A 85 -9.44 1.96 -2.07
C GLY A 85 -9.08 3.08 -3.03
N THR A 86 -10.09 3.86 -3.40
CA THR A 86 -9.95 5.04 -4.26
C THR A 86 -10.34 6.28 -3.46
N LEU A 87 -9.53 7.33 -3.54
CA LEU A 87 -9.83 8.58 -2.84
C LEU A 87 -11.15 9.19 -3.34
N HIS A 88 -11.98 9.65 -2.40
CA HIS A 88 -13.23 10.35 -2.72
C HIS A 88 -13.00 11.81 -3.07
N ARG A 89 -11.86 12.38 -2.62
CA ARG A 89 -11.52 13.78 -2.80
C ARG A 89 -10.01 13.94 -2.93
N GLU A 90 -9.58 15.11 -3.37
CA GLU A 90 -8.16 15.46 -3.34
C GLU A 90 -7.69 15.59 -1.89
N VAL A 91 -6.47 15.17 -1.63
CA VAL A 91 -5.87 15.22 -0.30
C VAL A 91 -4.48 15.81 -0.37
N ASP A 92 -4.04 16.44 0.73
CA ASP A 92 -2.66 16.85 0.90
C ASP A 92 -1.93 15.72 1.62
N LEU A 93 -0.83 15.24 1.02
CA LEU A 93 -0.03 14.18 1.61
C LEU A 93 0.93 14.75 2.65
N ILE A 94 1.02 14.09 3.80
CA ILE A 94 1.90 14.47 4.90
C ILE A 94 2.80 13.28 5.20
N PRO A 95 4.01 13.20 4.57
CA PRO A 95 4.92 12.06 4.78
C PRO A 95 5.40 12.00 6.23
N GLU A 96 5.41 10.81 6.82
CA GLU A 96 5.95 10.60 8.16
C GLU A 96 7.46 10.33 8.11
N LYS A 97 7.87 9.34 7.32
CA LYS A 97 9.27 8.87 7.28
C LYS A 97 9.86 8.89 5.88
N HIS A 98 9.14 8.34 4.91
CA HIS A 98 9.60 8.22 3.53
C HIS A 98 8.85 9.18 2.64
N PRO A 99 9.52 9.74 1.60
CA PRO A 99 8.82 10.55 0.61
C PRO A 99 7.68 9.78 -0.04
N LEU A 100 6.60 10.48 -0.34
CA LEU A 100 5.42 9.92 -0.98
C LEU A 100 5.32 10.42 -2.41
N CYS A 101 4.82 9.60 -3.31
CA CYS A 101 4.59 9.99 -4.69
C CYS A 101 3.44 9.20 -5.31
N TRP A 102 2.85 9.80 -6.34
CA TRP A 102 1.85 9.17 -7.17
C TRP A 102 2.53 8.62 -8.42
N ILE A 103 2.33 7.33 -8.71
CA ILE A 103 2.91 6.69 -9.89
C ILE A 103 1.77 6.32 -10.84
N PRO A 104 1.84 6.71 -12.13
CA PRO A 104 0.79 6.36 -13.08
C PRO A 104 0.62 4.86 -13.21
N VAL A 105 -0.62 4.40 -13.24
CA VAL A 105 -0.94 2.98 -13.40
C VAL A 105 -0.64 2.55 -14.83
N GLU A 106 -1.06 3.36 -15.81
CA GLU A 106 -0.83 3.07 -17.22
C GLU A 106 0.63 3.27 -17.59
N GLY A 107 1.22 2.29 -18.23
CA GLY A 107 2.60 2.37 -18.73
C GLY A 107 3.68 2.06 -17.70
N THR A 108 3.32 1.77 -16.47
CA THR A 108 4.29 1.43 -15.42
C THR A 108 4.38 -0.11 -15.28
N ASP A 109 5.60 -0.64 -15.26
CA ASP A 109 5.85 -2.06 -15.01
C ASP A 109 6.02 -2.30 -13.50
N PHE A 110 4.93 -2.66 -12.83
CA PHE A 110 4.95 -2.90 -11.39
C PHE A 110 5.60 -4.23 -11.00
N PHE A 111 5.98 -5.05 -11.98
CA PHE A 111 6.75 -6.28 -11.74
C PHE A 111 8.25 -6.04 -11.66
N ASP A 112 8.73 -4.85 -12.00
CA ASP A 112 10.16 -4.53 -12.03
C ASP A 112 10.73 -4.51 -10.62
N ILE A 113 11.49 -5.55 -10.29
CA ILE A 113 12.10 -5.71 -8.95
C ILE A 113 13.23 -4.74 -8.66
N GLN A 114 13.73 -4.04 -9.69
CA GLN A 114 14.75 -3.00 -9.51
C GLN A 114 14.13 -1.65 -9.18
N THR A 115 12.83 -1.51 -9.37
CA THR A 115 12.09 -0.28 -9.08
C THR A 115 11.16 -0.44 -7.88
N PHE A 116 10.51 -1.60 -7.75
CA PHE A 116 9.51 -1.84 -6.72
C PHE A 116 9.94 -2.92 -5.74
N ALA A 117 9.63 -2.70 -4.46
CA ALA A 117 9.85 -3.67 -3.39
C ALA A 117 8.92 -4.89 -3.57
N GLY A 118 9.20 -5.97 -2.83
CA GLY A 118 8.31 -7.11 -2.72
C GLY A 118 8.47 -8.19 -3.79
N GLU A 119 9.57 -8.19 -4.54
CA GLU A 119 9.92 -9.26 -5.48
C GLU A 119 8.82 -9.58 -6.49
N GLY A 120 8.18 -8.54 -7.05
CA GLY A 120 7.13 -8.69 -8.06
C GLY A 120 5.71 -8.79 -7.50
N ASN A 121 5.54 -8.86 -6.19
CA ASN A 121 4.21 -8.98 -5.58
C ASN A 121 3.32 -7.77 -5.86
N ILE A 122 3.90 -6.57 -5.97
CA ILE A 122 3.13 -5.36 -6.28
C ILE A 122 2.51 -5.47 -7.68
N GLY A 123 3.25 -6.01 -8.66
CA GLY A 123 2.70 -6.27 -9.99
C GLY A 123 1.51 -7.22 -9.95
N HIS A 124 1.61 -8.27 -9.14
CA HIS A 124 0.51 -9.22 -8.96
C HIS A 124 -0.71 -8.54 -8.32
N MET A 125 -0.48 -7.70 -7.29
CA MET A 125 -1.56 -6.96 -6.63
C MET A 125 -2.30 -6.05 -7.62
N VAL A 126 -1.54 -5.30 -8.44
CA VAL A 126 -2.12 -4.40 -9.44
C VAL A 126 -2.95 -5.18 -10.46
N GLN A 127 -2.45 -6.33 -10.93
CA GLN A 127 -3.21 -7.18 -11.85
C GLN A 127 -4.52 -7.64 -11.25
N GLN A 128 -4.53 -8.04 -9.97
CA GLN A 128 -5.75 -8.49 -9.30
C GLN A 128 -6.78 -7.35 -9.20
N VAL A 129 -6.33 -6.15 -8.92
CA VAL A 129 -7.21 -4.98 -8.86
C VAL A 129 -7.82 -4.70 -10.23
N GLU A 130 -7.05 -4.79 -11.32
CA GLU A 130 -7.55 -4.58 -12.67
C GLU A 130 -8.64 -5.62 -13.03
N ILE A 131 -8.53 -6.85 -12.52
CA ILE A 131 -9.51 -7.91 -12.77
C ILE A 131 -10.77 -7.72 -11.92
N TYR A 132 -10.61 -7.41 -10.62
CA TYR A 132 -11.72 -7.45 -9.65
C TYR A 132 -12.22 -6.07 -9.19
N GLY A 133 -11.55 -4.98 -9.58
CA GLY A 133 -11.95 -3.62 -9.26
C GLY A 133 -11.16 -3.00 -8.10
N ARG A 134 -11.27 -1.68 -7.98
CA ARG A 134 -10.45 -0.87 -7.06
C ARG A 134 -11.11 -0.59 -5.71
N GLY A 135 -12.07 -1.39 -5.35
CA GLY A 135 -12.77 -1.25 -4.08
C GLY A 135 -13.86 -0.19 -4.06
#